data_119e0ad864ce0320bc90d660d3ccfc71
#
_entry.id   119e0ad864ce0320bc90d660d3ccfc71
#
_cell.length_a   1.000
_cell.length_b   1.000
_cell.length_c   1.000
_cell.angle_alpha   90.00
_cell.angle_beta   90.00
_cell.angle_gamma   90.00
#
_symmetry.space_group_name_H-M   'P 1'
#
loop_
_entity.id
_entity.type
_entity.pdbx_description
1 polymer ?
#
loop_
_entity_poly.entity_id
_entity_poly.type
_entity_poly.pdbx_seq_one_letter_code
_entity_poly.pdbx_strand_id
1 'polypeptide(L)'
;MAWGHRATVCLVLLGVGLGLVIVVLAAVLSPRQASCGPGAFTRAAVAADSKICSDIGRAILQQRGSPVDAAIAALVCTGVVNPQSMGLGGGVVFTIYNASTGKVEIINARETVPASYDQGLLNQCKNVLPLGTGAQWIGVPGELRGYAEAHRRHGRLPWAQLFQPTIALLREGFRVPFILSQFLNNSILRPHLSASTLRQLFFNGTETLRSQDPFPWPALANTLETVAKEGAEVLYTGRLGRMLVEDIAKQGSLLTVQDLAAFQPEVVEPLEMPLGNYTLYSPPPPAGGAILSFILNVLKGFNFSAETVARPGGEVNMYHHLVETLKFAVGQRWRLWDPSSHPGIQNISRDLLREDLAQRIRQQIDGRGDHHQLSHYNLTGVRGNRMGTSHVSVLGEDGSAVAATSTINTPFGAMVYSPRTGILLNNELLDLCWRHMPTSPITPPPVPGERPPSSMVPSILVNKGQGSKLVIGGAGGEPIISAVAQTIMNKLWLGFDLTEAIASPILHVNSKGHVEYEPKFNQEVQKGLQDRGQIQSQSQRPVFLNAVQAVFQEGPCVYAASDLRKAGKASGY
;
A
#
# COMPACT_ATOMS: atom_id res chain seq x y z
N MET A 1 -5.56 79.02 -33.10
CA MET A 1 -6.28 78.01 -32.34
C MET A 1 -6.23 76.55 -32.92
N ALA A 2 -5.71 76.30 -34.13
CA ALA A 2 -5.75 74.97 -34.77
C ALA A 2 -4.57 74.01 -34.35
N TRP A 3 -3.52 74.49 -33.70
CA TRP A 3 -2.36 73.65 -33.34
C TRP A 3 -2.55 72.91 -32.02
N GLY A 4 -3.32 73.45 -31.06
CA GLY A 4 -3.57 72.79 -29.77
C GLY A 4 -4.44 71.56 -29.92
N HIS A 5 -5.42 71.55 -30.81
CA HIS A 5 -6.32 70.38 -31.00
C HIS A 5 -5.63 69.18 -31.61
N ARG A 6 -4.66 69.36 -32.50
CA ARG A 6 -3.92 68.23 -33.13
C ARG A 6 -2.95 67.54 -32.13
N ALA A 7 -2.30 68.34 -31.26
CA ALA A 7 -1.43 67.79 -30.23
C ALA A 7 -2.19 67.00 -29.15
N THR A 8 -3.38 67.46 -28.78
CA THR A 8 -4.25 66.75 -27.80
C THR A 8 -4.79 65.43 -28.38
N VAL A 9 -5.19 65.43 -29.66
CA VAL A 9 -5.66 64.21 -30.34
C VAL A 9 -4.53 63.18 -30.48
N CYS A 10 -3.30 63.61 -30.83
CA CYS A 10 -2.16 62.68 -30.89
C CYS A 10 -1.76 62.12 -29.50
N LEU A 11 -1.84 62.87 -28.42
CA LEU A 11 -1.57 62.38 -27.07
C LEU A 11 -2.65 61.38 -26.60
N VAL A 12 -3.91 61.63 -26.92
CA VAL A 12 -5.01 60.69 -26.58
C VAL A 12 -4.86 59.36 -27.37
N LEU A 13 -4.54 59.45 -28.68
CA LEU A 13 -4.33 58.24 -29.50
C LEU A 13 -3.09 57.44 -29.06
N LEU A 14 -2.00 58.11 -28.63
CA LEU A 14 -0.83 57.45 -28.06
C LEU A 14 -1.15 56.79 -26.71
N GLY A 15 -1.94 57.44 -25.86
CA GLY A 15 -2.38 56.89 -24.57
C GLY A 15 -3.28 55.66 -24.73
N VAL A 16 -4.21 55.71 -25.69
CA VAL A 16 -5.08 54.56 -26.02
C VAL A 16 -4.27 53.41 -26.65
N GLY A 17 -3.31 53.72 -27.54
CA GLY A 17 -2.42 52.72 -28.12
C GLY A 17 -1.53 52.03 -27.05
N LEU A 18 -0.95 52.80 -26.13
CA LEU A 18 -0.14 52.25 -25.03
C LEU A 18 -0.98 51.41 -24.06
N GLY A 19 -2.20 51.85 -23.76
CA GLY A 19 -3.15 51.10 -22.92
C GLY A 19 -3.53 49.74 -23.56
N LEU A 20 -3.80 49.73 -24.88
CA LEU A 20 -4.08 48.50 -25.62
C LEU A 20 -2.87 47.55 -25.63
N VAL A 21 -1.67 48.05 -25.83
CA VAL A 21 -0.44 47.25 -25.79
C VAL A 21 -0.21 46.65 -24.38
N ILE A 22 -0.46 47.39 -23.32
CA ILE A 22 -0.34 46.91 -21.93
C ILE A 22 -1.39 45.81 -21.66
N VAL A 23 -2.63 46.00 -22.11
CA VAL A 23 -3.70 45.01 -21.95
C VAL A 23 -3.39 43.73 -22.74
N VAL A 24 -2.89 43.86 -23.97
CA VAL A 24 -2.49 42.70 -24.80
C VAL A 24 -1.27 42.00 -24.19
N LEU A 25 -0.28 42.75 -23.73
CA LEU A 25 0.88 42.17 -23.01
C LEU A 25 0.45 41.48 -21.70
N ALA A 26 -0.44 42.09 -20.91
CA ALA A 26 -0.97 41.47 -19.71
C ALA A 26 -1.78 40.21 -20.02
N ALA A 27 -2.56 40.16 -21.12
CA ALA A 27 -3.28 38.97 -21.56
C ALA A 27 -2.36 37.88 -22.13
N VAL A 28 -1.26 38.28 -22.79
CA VAL A 28 -0.28 37.33 -23.35
C VAL A 28 0.70 36.82 -22.28
N LEU A 29 1.04 37.68 -21.32
CA LEU A 29 1.93 37.37 -20.21
C LEU A 29 1.21 36.81 -18.98
N SER A 30 -0.14 36.87 -18.93
CA SER A 30 -0.90 36.12 -17.92
C SER A 30 -0.58 34.63 -18.11
N PRO A 31 0.02 33.97 -17.10
CA PRO A 31 0.20 32.52 -17.22
C PRO A 31 -1.17 31.93 -17.49
N ARG A 32 -1.34 31.32 -18.68
CA ARG A 32 -2.52 30.48 -18.94
C ARG A 32 -2.59 29.51 -17.77
N GLN A 33 -3.54 29.71 -16.86
CA GLN A 33 -3.85 28.69 -15.85
C GLN A 33 -4.07 27.41 -16.65
N ALA A 34 -3.15 26.47 -16.50
CA ALA A 34 -3.29 25.17 -17.12
C ALA A 34 -4.63 24.62 -16.63
N SER A 35 -5.60 24.49 -17.54
CA SER A 35 -6.89 23.91 -17.19
C SER A 35 -6.65 22.43 -16.91
N CYS A 36 -6.89 22.02 -15.67
CA CYS A 36 -6.80 20.63 -15.30
C CYS A 36 -7.81 19.79 -16.07
N GLY A 37 -7.44 18.56 -16.43
CA GLY A 37 -8.34 17.62 -17.08
C GLY A 37 -9.54 17.24 -16.21
N PRO A 38 -10.55 16.58 -16.80
CA PRO A 38 -11.73 16.14 -16.05
C PRO A 38 -11.37 15.28 -14.83
N GLY A 39 -12.03 15.51 -13.69
CA GLY A 39 -11.82 14.76 -12.47
C GLY A 39 -10.58 15.14 -11.66
N ALA A 40 -9.81 16.14 -12.09
CA ALA A 40 -8.68 16.66 -11.32
C ALA A 40 -9.16 17.52 -10.15
N PHE A 41 -8.45 17.43 -9.05
CA PHE A 41 -8.50 18.36 -7.93
C PHE A 41 -7.42 19.46 -8.08
N THR A 42 -7.54 20.55 -7.32
CA THR A 42 -6.65 21.69 -7.50
C THR A 42 -5.67 21.91 -6.33
N ARG A 43 -5.89 21.26 -5.19
CA ARG A 43 -5.11 21.50 -3.97
C ARG A 43 -4.56 20.24 -3.33
N ALA A 44 -5.46 19.29 -3.01
CA ALA A 44 -5.11 18.15 -2.21
C ALA A 44 -6.03 16.97 -2.50
N ALA A 45 -5.56 15.75 -2.25
CA ALA A 45 -6.36 14.55 -2.43
C ALA A 45 -5.94 13.40 -1.52
N VAL A 46 -6.90 12.51 -1.27
CA VAL A 46 -6.77 11.25 -0.52
C VAL A 46 -7.36 10.12 -1.35
N ALA A 47 -6.62 9.04 -1.50
CA ALA A 47 -7.08 7.80 -2.12
C ALA A 47 -6.96 6.66 -1.09
N ALA A 48 -8.11 6.10 -0.67
CA ALA A 48 -8.22 5.00 0.28
C ALA A 48 -9.15 3.90 -0.27
N ASP A 49 -9.18 2.75 0.39
CA ASP A 49 -10.01 1.59 0.04
C ASP A 49 -11.54 1.85 0.19
N SER A 50 -11.93 2.99 0.71
CA SER A 50 -13.34 3.37 0.91
C SER A 50 -13.55 4.85 0.72
N LYS A 51 -14.69 5.21 0.06
CA LYS A 51 -15.05 6.63 -0.11
C LYS A 51 -15.19 7.37 1.22
N ILE A 52 -15.81 6.75 2.22
CA ILE A 52 -16.01 7.35 3.56
C ILE A 52 -14.66 7.72 4.15
N CYS A 53 -13.67 6.84 4.05
CA CYS A 53 -12.35 7.06 4.63
C CYS A 53 -11.52 8.08 3.84
N SER A 54 -11.67 8.13 2.51
CA SER A 54 -11.10 9.20 1.68
C SER A 54 -11.73 10.56 2.02
N ASP A 55 -13.04 10.62 2.24
CA ASP A 55 -13.76 11.85 2.63
C ASP A 55 -13.30 12.33 4.03
N ILE A 56 -13.08 11.42 4.98
CA ILE A 56 -12.53 11.75 6.31
C ILE A 56 -11.13 12.36 6.16
N GLY A 57 -10.24 11.69 5.40
CA GLY A 57 -8.90 12.22 5.15
C GLY A 57 -8.92 13.60 4.48
N ARG A 58 -9.80 13.80 3.47
CA ARG A 58 -10.01 15.10 2.85
C ARG A 58 -10.47 16.16 3.85
N ALA A 59 -11.42 15.83 4.73
CA ALA A 59 -11.93 16.76 5.74
C ALA A 59 -10.83 17.21 6.72
N ILE A 60 -9.91 16.31 7.07
CA ILE A 60 -8.73 16.63 7.88
C ILE A 60 -7.80 17.60 7.13
N LEU A 61 -7.54 17.40 5.83
CA LEU A 61 -6.75 18.33 5.03
C LEU A 61 -7.42 19.73 4.96
N GLN A 62 -8.73 19.78 4.75
CA GLN A 62 -9.50 21.04 4.72
C GLN A 62 -9.46 21.80 6.06
N GLN A 63 -9.26 21.10 7.18
CA GLN A 63 -9.03 21.68 8.50
C GLN A 63 -7.56 22.08 8.72
N ARG A 64 -6.75 22.09 7.65
CA ARG A 64 -5.31 22.39 7.67
C ARG A 64 -4.45 21.33 8.40
N GLY A 65 -4.96 20.13 8.52
CA GLY A 65 -4.16 18.98 8.95
C GLY A 65 -3.04 18.68 7.96
N SER A 66 -1.98 18.05 8.46
CA SER A 66 -0.91 17.56 7.60
C SER A 66 -1.37 16.36 6.76
N PRO A 67 -0.64 16.00 5.68
CA PRO A 67 -0.89 14.73 4.99
C PRO A 67 -0.82 13.50 5.91
N VAL A 68 0.02 13.54 6.95
CA VAL A 68 0.11 12.49 7.97
C VAL A 68 -1.15 12.43 8.83
N ASP A 69 -1.68 13.58 9.27
CA ASP A 69 -2.96 13.64 10.00
C ASP A 69 -4.09 13.02 9.17
N ALA A 70 -4.16 13.38 7.89
CA ALA A 70 -5.16 12.85 6.97
C ALA A 70 -5.01 11.33 6.74
N ALA A 71 -3.77 10.85 6.58
CA ALA A 71 -3.47 9.44 6.42
C ALA A 71 -3.88 8.64 7.66
N ILE A 72 -3.53 9.10 8.87
CA ILE A 72 -3.92 8.45 10.12
C ILE A 72 -5.45 8.38 10.25
N ALA A 73 -6.16 9.50 10.04
CA ALA A 73 -7.62 9.52 10.14
C ALA A 73 -8.29 8.59 9.12
N ALA A 74 -7.76 8.54 7.89
CA ALA A 74 -8.23 7.61 6.85
C ALA A 74 -7.94 6.14 7.21
N LEU A 75 -6.77 5.84 7.80
CA LEU A 75 -6.41 4.48 8.23
C LEU A 75 -7.28 4.03 9.42
N VAL A 76 -7.50 4.87 10.42
CA VAL A 76 -8.41 4.58 11.55
C VAL A 76 -9.81 4.24 11.03
N CYS A 77 -10.31 5.00 10.06
CA CYS A 77 -11.58 4.72 9.38
C CYS A 77 -11.53 3.39 8.62
N THR A 78 -10.45 3.13 7.88
CA THR A 78 -10.32 1.91 7.07
C THR A 78 -10.30 0.66 7.94
N GLY A 79 -9.72 0.71 9.14
CA GLY A 79 -9.76 -0.39 10.11
C GLY A 79 -11.17 -0.74 10.61
N VAL A 80 -12.12 0.20 10.51
CA VAL A 80 -13.55 -0.04 10.80
C VAL A 80 -14.31 -0.53 9.57
N VAL A 81 -14.05 0.09 8.42
CA VAL A 81 -14.79 -0.18 7.17
C VAL A 81 -14.33 -1.48 6.51
N ASN A 82 -13.02 -1.78 6.58
CA ASN A 82 -12.38 -2.97 6.03
C ASN A 82 -11.64 -3.79 7.09
N PRO A 83 -12.30 -4.23 8.17
CA PRO A 83 -11.66 -4.94 9.28
C PRO A 83 -11.06 -6.29 8.89
N GLN A 84 -11.46 -6.83 7.73
CA GLN A 84 -10.85 -8.02 7.16
C GLN A 84 -9.42 -7.79 6.65
N SER A 85 -8.97 -6.54 6.52
CA SER A 85 -7.70 -6.20 5.86
C SER A 85 -6.66 -5.58 6.79
N MET A 86 -7.08 -4.78 7.75
CA MET A 86 -6.20 -4.01 8.63
C MET A 86 -6.91 -3.54 9.90
N GLY A 87 -6.20 -3.01 10.87
CA GLY A 87 -6.74 -2.42 12.09
C GLY A 87 -5.72 -2.29 13.21
N LEU A 88 -6.15 -1.85 14.40
CA LEU A 88 -5.26 -1.60 15.54
C LEU A 88 -4.48 -2.81 16.04
N GLY A 89 -4.91 -4.02 15.70
CA GLY A 89 -4.22 -5.27 16.03
C GLY A 89 -3.17 -5.69 15.00
N GLY A 90 -2.86 -4.85 14.03
CA GLY A 90 -1.91 -5.05 12.94
C GLY A 90 -0.69 -4.13 13.00
N GLY A 91 -0.14 -3.83 11.83
CA GLY A 91 1.00 -2.93 11.68
C GLY A 91 0.96 -2.12 10.38
N VAL A 92 1.75 -1.05 10.36
CA VAL A 92 1.75 -0.06 9.28
C VAL A 92 3.16 0.33 8.87
N VAL A 93 3.32 0.61 7.59
CA VAL A 93 4.54 1.24 7.04
C VAL A 93 4.15 2.54 6.34
N PHE A 94 4.80 3.64 6.72
CA PHE A 94 4.66 4.95 6.09
C PHE A 94 5.89 5.28 5.26
N THR A 95 5.67 5.85 4.09
CA THR A 95 6.66 6.62 3.33
C THR A 95 6.17 8.06 3.30
N ILE A 96 6.96 8.98 3.86
CA ILE A 96 6.56 10.37 4.09
C ILE A 96 7.53 11.29 3.38
N TYR A 97 7.03 12.08 2.42
CA TYR A 97 7.78 13.14 1.74
C TYR A 97 7.42 14.51 2.33
N ASN A 98 8.41 15.22 2.80
CA ASN A 98 8.27 16.59 3.28
C ASN A 98 8.69 17.55 2.16
N ALA A 99 7.75 18.33 1.62
CA ALA A 99 8.01 19.24 0.49
C ALA A 99 8.92 20.42 0.87
N SER A 100 8.89 20.89 2.12
CA SER A 100 9.71 22.01 2.55
C SER A 100 11.20 21.68 2.64
N THR A 101 11.53 20.43 2.93
CA THR A 101 12.92 19.94 3.06
C THR A 101 13.37 19.10 1.89
N GLY A 102 12.43 18.58 1.09
CA GLY A 102 12.68 17.60 0.04
C GLY A 102 13.12 16.22 0.55
N LYS A 103 13.01 15.98 1.86
CA LYS A 103 13.40 14.71 2.49
C LYS A 103 12.25 13.71 2.49
N VAL A 104 12.63 12.42 2.40
CA VAL A 104 11.73 11.30 2.58
C VAL A 104 12.20 10.49 3.78
N GLU A 105 11.28 10.05 4.61
CA GLU A 105 11.56 9.11 5.70
C GLU A 105 10.53 7.97 5.71
N ILE A 106 10.96 6.84 6.24
CA ILE A 106 10.13 5.65 6.42
C ILE A 106 9.87 5.46 7.91
N ILE A 107 8.59 5.29 8.28
CA ILE A 107 8.23 4.81 9.62
C ILE A 107 7.75 3.38 9.45
N ASN A 108 8.54 2.45 9.98
CA ASN A 108 8.26 1.02 9.95
C ASN A 108 7.71 0.58 11.31
N ALA A 109 6.41 0.41 11.37
CA ALA A 109 5.69 -0.14 12.52
C ALA A 109 5.07 -1.51 12.19
N ARG A 110 5.78 -2.31 11.38
CA ARG A 110 5.48 -3.72 11.14
C ARG A 110 5.52 -4.48 12.47
N GLU A 111 4.67 -5.46 12.62
CA GLU A 111 4.58 -6.34 13.78
C GLU A 111 5.91 -7.04 14.06
N THR A 112 6.14 -7.40 15.32
CA THR A 112 7.36 -8.09 15.71
C THR A 112 7.08 -9.47 16.33
N VAL A 113 8.06 -10.35 16.27
CA VAL A 113 8.05 -11.63 16.99
C VAL A 113 8.04 -11.35 18.50
N PRO A 114 7.08 -11.88 19.29
CA PRO A 114 7.08 -11.72 20.74
C PRO A 114 8.25 -12.48 21.40
N ALA A 115 8.56 -12.14 22.65
CA ALA A 115 9.63 -12.78 23.42
C ALA A 115 9.40 -14.29 23.58
N SER A 116 8.15 -14.70 23.72
CA SER A 116 7.74 -16.10 23.79
C SER A 116 6.82 -16.44 22.63
N TYR A 117 7.17 -17.46 21.87
CA TYR A 117 6.38 -17.99 20.76
C TYR A 117 6.49 -19.52 20.72
N ASP A 118 5.61 -20.20 20.00
CA ASP A 118 5.66 -21.66 19.81
C ASP A 118 6.94 -22.05 19.05
N GLN A 119 7.84 -22.78 19.69
CA GLN A 119 9.10 -23.23 19.08
C GLN A 119 8.88 -24.15 17.88
N GLY A 120 7.71 -24.80 17.79
CA GLY A 120 7.28 -25.61 16.66
C GLY A 120 6.54 -24.82 15.55
N LEU A 121 6.42 -23.48 15.67
CA LEU A 121 5.58 -22.67 14.79
C LEU A 121 5.87 -22.90 13.30
N LEU A 122 7.14 -22.87 12.90
CA LEU A 122 7.52 -23.02 11.50
C LEU A 122 7.25 -24.44 10.94
N ASN A 123 7.15 -25.48 11.80
CA ASN A 123 6.77 -26.82 11.37
C ASN A 123 5.32 -26.89 10.90
N GLN A 124 4.48 -25.95 11.32
CA GLN A 124 3.07 -25.88 10.97
C GLN A 124 2.83 -25.25 9.59
N CYS A 125 3.83 -24.60 8.98
CA CYS A 125 3.70 -23.82 7.74
C CYS A 125 3.04 -24.57 6.58
N LYS A 126 3.31 -25.87 6.42
CA LYS A 126 2.75 -26.69 5.33
C LYS A 126 1.24 -26.90 5.46
N ASN A 127 0.71 -26.89 6.68
CA ASN A 127 -0.66 -27.29 7.00
C ASN A 127 -1.60 -26.08 7.17
N VAL A 128 -1.08 -24.89 7.48
CA VAL A 128 -1.89 -23.72 7.83
C VAL A 128 -2.03 -22.70 6.70
N LEU A 129 -1.18 -22.76 5.68
CA LEU A 129 -1.31 -21.90 4.52
C LEU A 129 -2.54 -22.28 3.69
N PRO A 130 -3.32 -21.29 3.17
CA PRO A 130 -2.97 -19.86 3.10
C PRO A 130 -3.54 -18.99 4.21
N LEU A 131 -4.27 -19.49 5.21
CA LEU A 131 -5.00 -18.63 6.15
C LEU A 131 -4.24 -18.38 7.47
N GLY A 132 -3.55 -19.37 8.03
CA GLY A 132 -2.80 -19.22 9.27
C GLY A 132 -3.66 -18.76 10.46
N THR A 133 -4.80 -19.42 10.69
CA THR A 133 -5.68 -19.11 11.80
C THR A 133 -5.12 -19.59 13.13
N GLY A 134 -5.40 -18.85 14.21
CA GLY A 134 -5.01 -19.22 15.56
C GLY A 134 -4.04 -18.24 16.22
N ALA A 135 -4.12 -18.18 17.54
CA ALA A 135 -3.44 -17.17 18.35
C ALA A 135 -1.91 -17.30 18.38
N GLN A 136 -1.36 -18.47 18.04
CA GLN A 136 0.09 -18.71 17.93
C GLN A 136 0.76 -17.89 16.82
N TRP A 137 -0.02 -17.39 15.85
CA TRP A 137 0.50 -16.60 14.72
C TRP A 137 0.50 -15.10 14.97
N ILE A 138 0.03 -14.63 16.14
CA ILE A 138 -0.07 -13.21 16.46
C ILE A 138 1.31 -12.63 16.71
N GLY A 139 1.70 -11.64 15.87
CA GLY A 139 2.83 -10.75 16.14
C GLY A 139 2.43 -9.60 17.05
N VAL A 140 3.41 -8.95 17.69
CA VAL A 140 3.20 -7.76 18.52
C VAL A 140 2.64 -6.64 17.68
N PRO A 141 1.42 -6.12 17.93
CA PRO A 141 0.82 -5.07 17.12
C PRO A 141 1.61 -3.76 17.13
N GLY A 142 1.86 -3.21 15.95
CA GLY A 142 2.63 -1.97 15.80
C GLY A 142 1.82 -0.76 15.36
N GLU A 143 0.60 -0.96 14.85
CA GLU A 143 -0.20 0.03 14.16
C GLU A 143 -0.31 1.35 14.91
N LEU A 144 -0.74 1.31 16.17
CA LEU A 144 -1.04 2.53 16.92
C LEU A 144 0.21 3.31 17.33
N ARG A 145 1.33 2.63 17.67
CA ARG A 145 2.64 3.31 17.88
C ARG A 145 3.20 3.87 16.57
N GLY A 146 2.94 3.21 15.44
CA GLY A 146 3.26 3.75 14.12
C GLY A 146 2.53 5.06 13.85
N TYR A 147 1.23 5.13 14.16
CA TYR A 147 0.47 6.38 14.06
C TYR A 147 1.02 7.47 14.99
N ALA A 148 1.31 7.11 16.25
CA ALA A 148 1.83 8.06 17.23
C ALA A 148 3.18 8.63 16.81
N GLU A 149 4.10 7.81 16.31
CA GLU A 149 5.40 8.27 15.82
C GLU A 149 5.27 9.16 14.58
N ALA A 150 4.42 8.78 13.62
CA ALA A 150 4.15 9.59 12.44
C ALA A 150 3.53 10.95 12.82
N HIS A 151 2.54 10.95 13.72
CA HIS A 151 1.92 12.17 14.23
C HIS A 151 2.89 13.06 15.01
N ARG A 152 3.70 12.48 15.90
CA ARG A 152 4.72 13.21 16.67
C ARG A 152 5.70 13.98 15.78
N ARG A 153 6.06 13.40 14.64
CA ARG A 153 7.05 13.97 13.69
C ARG A 153 6.43 14.95 12.71
N HIS A 154 5.20 14.69 12.25
CA HIS A 154 4.60 15.40 11.10
C HIS A 154 3.16 15.87 11.35
N GLY A 155 2.57 15.59 12.49
CA GLY A 155 1.20 16.03 12.83
C GLY A 155 1.11 17.54 12.98
N ARG A 156 -0.06 18.09 12.65
CA ARG A 156 -0.42 19.51 12.83
C ARG A 156 -1.67 19.68 13.68
N LEU A 157 -2.63 18.75 13.55
CA LEU A 157 -3.85 18.79 14.36
C LEU A 157 -3.67 18.02 15.67
N PRO A 158 -4.47 18.34 16.69
CA PRO A 158 -4.48 17.56 17.93
C PRO A 158 -4.79 16.09 17.66
N TRP A 159 -4.06 15.19 18.31
CA TRP A 159 -4.20 13.74 18.19
C TRP A 159 -5.65 13.25 18.26
N ALA A 160 -6.39 13.71 19.27
CA ALA A 160 -7.79 13.30 19.48
C ALA A 160 -8.69 13.61 18.28
N GLN A 161 -8.42 14.69 17.55
CA GLN A 161 -9.23 15.11 16.40
C GLN A 161 -9.19 14.12 15.25
N LEU A 162 -8.10 13.37 15.11
CA LEU A 162 -7.93 12.37 14.03
C LEU A 162 -8.86 11.16 14.18
N PHE A 163 -9.27 10.86 15.40
CA PHE A 163 -10.13 9.72 15.73
C PHE A 163 -11.63 10.07 15.73
N GLN A 164 -11.98 11.34 15.98
CA GLN A 164 -13.38 11.77 16.16
C GLN A 164 -14.30 11.40 15.00
N PRO A 165 -13.93 11.56 13.70
CA PRO A 165 -14.82 11.19 12.61
C PRO A 165 -15.20 9.70 12.61
N THR A 166 -14.24 8.83 12.93
CA THR A 166 -14.48 7.38 12.99
C THR A 166 -15.25 6.97 14.26
N ILE A 167 -15.01 7.63 15.38
CA ILE A 167 -15.80 7.45 16.60
C ILE A 167 -17.26 7.82 16.34
N ALA A 168 -17.51 8.96 15.69
CA ALA A 168 -18.84 9.39 15.29
C ALA A 168 -19.52 8.35 14.39
N LEU A 169 -18.82 7.87 13.35
CA LEU A 169 -19.31 6.82 12.46
C LEU A 169 -19.77 5.57 13.21
N LEU A 170 -19.02 5.11 14.22
CA LEU A 170 -19.35 3.95 15.03
C LEU A 170 -20.53 4.22 16.00
N ARG A 171 -20.65 5.44 16.52
CA ARG A 171 -21.70 5.83 17.47
C ARG A 171 -23.05 6.12 16.79
N GLU A 172 -23.03 6.74 15.62
CA GLU A 172 -24.21 7.08 14.83
C GLU A 172 -24.85 5.88 14.13
N GLY A 173 -24.11 4.79 14.02
CA GLY A 173 -24.54 3.55 13.37
C GLY A 173 -23.89 3.36 12.02
N PHE A 174 -23.01 2.38 11.96
CA PHE A 174 -22.33 1.94 10.75
C PHE A 174 -23.07 0.75 10.14
N ARG A 175 -22.99 0.62 8.80
CA ARG A 175 -23.58 -0.51 8.08
C ARG A 175 -22.50 -1.32 7.39
N VAL A 176 -22.70 -2.64 7.35
CA VAL A 176 -21.77 -3.57 6.71
C VAL A 176 -21.53 -3.17 5.24
N PRO A 177 -20.27 -2.85 4.85
CA PRO A 177 -19.94 -2.56 3.47
C PRO A 177 -20.06 -3.79 2.58
N PHE A 178 -20.29 -3.56 1.29
CA PHE A 178 -20.39 -4.64 0.30
C PHE A 178 -19.16 -5.57 0.32
N ILE A 179 -17.96 -5.00 0.32
CA ILE A 179 -16.71 -5.79 0.33
C ILE A 179 -16.60 -6.66 1.59
N LEU A 180 -16.84 -6.11 2.77
CA LEU A 180 -16.84 -6.90 4.00
C LEU A 180 -17.83 -8.06 3.90
N SER A 181 -19.05 -7.82 3.41
CA SER A 181 -20.06 -8.88 3.25
C SER A 181 -19.61 -10.00 2.30
N GLN A 182 -18.85 -9.68 1.26
CA GLN A 182 -18.28 -10.70 0.36
C GLN A 182 -17.28 -11.61 1.08
N PHE A 183 -16.43 -11.04 1.95
CA PHE A 183 -15.51 -11.83 2.78
C PHE A 183 -16.24 -12.68 3.80
N LEU A 184 -17.26 -12.14 4.48
CA LEU A 184 -18.05 -12.88 5.48
C LEU A 184 -18.79 -14.07 4.88
N ASN A 185 -19.24 -13.95 3.61
CA ASN A 185 -19.98 -14.99 2.90
C ASN A 185 -19.07 -15.90 2.03
N ASN A 186 -17.76 -15.69 2.05
CA ASN A 186 -16.83 -16.52 1.30
C ASN A 186 -16.83 -17.95 1.82
N SER A 187 -16.98 -18.94 0.93
CA SER A 187 -17.13 -20.36 1.29
C SER A 187 -15.92 -20.94 2.03
N ILE A 188 -14.73 -20.38 1.82
CA ILE A 188 -13.48 -20.81 2.50
C ILE A 188 -13.40 -20.16 3.88
N LEU A 189 -13.74 -18.88 4.01
CA LEU A 189 -13.58 -18.11 5.25
C LEU A 189 -14.69 -18.38 6.26
N ARG A 190 -15.93 -18.52 5.80
CA ARG A 190 -17.12 -18.63 6.67
C ARG A 190 -17.03 -19.74 7.72
N PRO A 191 -16.56 -20.98 7.41
CA PRO A 191 -16.39 -22.03 8.43
C PRO A 191 -15.41 -21.62 9.54
N HIS A 192 -14.27 -21.02 9.19
CA HIS A 192 -13.28 -20.55 10.15
C HIS A 192 -13.79 -19.39 11.00
N LEU A 193 -14.49 -18.42 10.40
CA LEU A 193 -15.13 -17.32 11.12
C LEU A 193 -16.17 -17.84 12.11
N SER A 194 -17.00 -18.80 11.70
CA SER A 194 -18.03 -19.42 12.55
C SER A 194 -17.45 -20.15 13.75
N ALA A 195 -16.26 -20.75 13.61
CA ALA A 195 -15.56 -21.47 14.67
C ALA A 195 -14.70 -20.57 15.57
N SER A 196 -14.51 -19.30 15.20
CA SER A 196 -13.64 -18.36 15.89
C SER A 196 -14.41 -17.40 16.83
N THR A 197 -13.66 -16.63 17.62
CA THR A 197 -14.23 -15.56 18.46
C THR A 197 -14.83 -14.41 17.66
N LEU A 198 -14.51 -14.28 16.36
CA LEU A 198 -15.13 -13.33 15.44
C LEU A 198 -16.61 -13.59 15.18
N ARG A 199 -17.10 -14.80 15.49
CA ARG A 199 -18.51 -15.13 15.41
C ARG A 199 -19.38 -14.13 16.16
N GLN A 200 -18.97 -13.69 17.35
CA GLN A 200 -19.72 -12.75 18.18
C GLN A 200 -19.82 -11.34 17.55
N LEU A 201 -18.94 -10.99 16.61
CA LEU A 201 -18.93 -9.71 15.92
C LEU A 201 -19.68 -9.75 14.58
N PHE A 202 -19.53 -10.83 13.82
CA PHE A 202 -19.95 -10.88 12.43
C PHE A 202 -21.15 -11.80 12.14
N PHE A 203 -21.73 -12.44 13.17
CA PHE A 203 -22.88 -13.32 12.98
C PHE A 203 -24.09 -12.84 13.80
N ASN A 204 -25.27 -13.02 13.21
CA ASN A 204 -26.54 -12.97 13.88
C ASN A 204 -27.14 -14.39 13.89
N GLY A 205 -27.08 -15.06 15.04
CA GLY A 205 -27.43 -16.48 15.13
C GLY A 205 -26.45 -17.37 14.32
N THR A 206 -26.95 -18.01 13.27
CA THR A 206 -26.17 -18.87 12.38
C THR A 206 -25.71 -18.19 11.09
N GLU A 207 -26.28 -17.00 10.79
CA GLU A 207 -26.02 -16.29 9.56
C GLU A 207 -24.98 -15.18 9.76
N THR A 208 -24.13 -14.98 8.75
CA THR A 208 -23.21 -13.84 8.69
C THR A 208 -23.97 -12.55 8.37
N LEU A 209 -23.46 -11.43 8.87
CA LEU A 209 -23.99 -10.11 8.50
C LEU A 209 -23.89 -9.92 6.98
N ARG A 210 -24.93 -9.29 6.41
CA ARG A 210 -25.06 -9.00 4.98
C ARG A 210 -24.75 -7.53 4.70
N SER A 211 -24.49 -7.20 3.45
CA SER A 211 -24.34 -5.80 3.05
C SER A 211 -25.55 -4.96 3.48
N GLN A 212 -25.26 -3.79 4.05
CA GLN A 212 -26.21 -2.85 4.62
C GLN A 212 -26.90 -3.27 5.94
N ASP A 213 -26.58 -4.43 6.50
CA ASP A 213 -27.00 -4.75 7.87
C ASP A 213 -26.39 -3.75 8.86
N PRO A 214 -27.08 -3.42 9.95
CA PRO A 214 -26.48 -2.65 11.04
C PRO A 214 -25.24 -3.36 11.59
N PHE A 215 -24.16 -2.60 11.78
CA PHE A 215 -22.91 -3.14 12.32
C PHE A 215 -22.48 -2.38 13.58
N PRO A 216 -23.08 -2.68 14.74
CA PRO A 216 -22.69 -2.07 16.01
C PRO A 216 -21.34 -2.64 16.47
N TRP A 217 -20.40 -1.74 16.76
CA TRP A 217 -19.08 -2.13 17.29
C TRP A 217 -18.70 -1.27 18.50
N PRO A 218 -19.47 -1.34 19.61
CA PRO A 218 -19.29 -0.46 20.76
C PRO A 218 -17.94 -0.62 21.46
N ALA A 219 -17.39 -1.85 21.51
CA ALA A 219 -16.11 -2.08 22.13
C ALA A 219 -14.97 -1.32 21.42
N LEU A 220 -14.95 -1.34 20.07
CA LEU A 220 -13.97 -0.58 19.31
C LEU A 220 -14.18 0.93 19.42
N ALA A 221 -15.44 1.41 19.45
CA ALA A 221 -15.73 2.82 19.67
C ALA A 221 -15.17 3.30 21.01
N ASN A 222 -15.37 2.54 22.10
CA ASN A 222 -14.81 2.85 23.42
C ASN A 222 -13.28 2.85 23.41
N THR A 223 -12.67 1.91 22.70
CA THR A 223 -11.21 1.84 22.53
C THR A 223 -10.68 3.07 21.79
N LEU A 224 -11.30 3.48 20.67
CA LEU A 224 -10.90 4.67 19.93
C LEU A 224 -11.08 5.95 20.74
N GLU A 225 -12.16 6.09 21.52
CA GLU A 225 -12.34 7.22 22.45
C GLU A 225 -11.25 7.26 23.52
N THR A 226 -10.89 6.10 24.07
CA THR A 226 -9.81 5.98 25.05
C THR A 226 -8.46 6.38 24.44
N VAL A 227 -8.15 5.87 23.24
CA VAL A 227 -6.92 6.20 22.51
C VAL A 227 -6.87 7.69 22.14
N ALA A 228 -7.99 8.26 21.71
CA ALA A 228 -8.09 9.68 21.39
C ALA A 228 -7.79 10.56 22.61
N LYS A 229 -8.29 10.17 23.78
CA LYS A 229 -8.14 10.93 25.04
C LYS A 229 -6.79 10.71 25.72
N GLU A 230 -6.29 9.48 25.76
CA GLU A 230 -5.16 9.06 26.59
C GLU A 230 -3.87 8.79 25.78
N GLY A 231 -3.96 8.84 24.45
CA GLY A 231 -2.84 8.57 23.55
C GLY A 231 -2.63 7.07 23.29
N ALA A 232 -1.64 6.79 22.44
CA ALA A 232 -1.33 5.42 21.99
C ALA A 232 -0.87 4.51 23.13
N GLU A 233 -0.17 5.05 24.13
CA GLU A 233 0.44 4.26 25.22
C GLU A 233 -0.58 3.50 26.07
N VAL A 234 -1.85 3.88 26.04
CA VAL A 234 -2.90 3.14 26.73
C VAL A 234 -3.04 1.69 26.24
N LEU A 235 -2.64 1.41 24.97
CA LEU A 235 -2.60 0.06 24.41
C LEU A 235 -1.29 -0.67 24.74
N TYR A 236 -0.16 0.03 24.84
CA TYR A 236 1.15 -0.62 24.98
C TYR A 236 1.59 -0.79 26.43
N THR A 237 1.32 0.18 27.28
CA THR A 237 1.70 0.18 28.70
C THR A 237 0.50 0.32 29.65
N GLY A 238 -0.67 0.67 29.09
CA GLY A 238 -1.86 1.00 29.85
C GLY A 238 -2.87 -0.13 30.00
N ARG A 239 -4.11 0.27 30.36
CA ARG A 239 -5.19 -0.66 30.66
C ARG A 239 -5.71 -1.45 29.45
N LEU A 240 -5.73 -0.83 28.25
CA LEU A 240 -6.22 -1.51 27.05
C LEU A 240 -5.29 -2.68 26.67
N GLY A 241 -3.95 -2.51 26.83
CA GLY A 241 -3.01 -3.59 26.59
C GLY A 241 -3.20 -4.77 27.51
N ARG A 242 -3.43 -4.53 28.81
CA ARG A 242 -3.73 -5.60 29.77
C ARG A 242 -5.02 -6.35 29.39
N MET A 243 -6.09 -5.62 29.06
CA MET A 243 -7.36 -6.23 28.64
C MET A 243 -7.17 -7.06 27.37
N LEU A 244 -6.44 -6.55 26.39
CA LEU A 244 -6.14 -7.24 25.14
C LEU A 244 -5.41 -8.56 25.39
N VAL A 245 -4.29 -8.51 26.13
CA VAL A 245 -3.46 -9.68 26.44
C VAL A 245 -4.24 -10.74 27.21
N GLU A 246 -5.03 -10.35 28.22
CA GLU A 246 -5.88 -11.28 28.99
C GLU A 246 -6.95 -11.96 28.11
N ASP A 247 -7.54 -11.23 27.14
CA ASP A 247 -8.54 -11.79 26.23
C ASP A 247 -7.96 -12.82 25.27
N ILE A 248 -6.78 -12.51 24.68
CA ILE A 248 -6.15 -13.39 23.69
C ILE A 248 -5.40 -14.57 24.34
N ALA A 249 -4.92 -14.41 25.57
CA ALA A 249 -4.33 -15.52 26.33
C ALA A 249 -5.31 -16.67 26.53
N LYS A 250 -6.61 -16.37 26.73
CA LYS A 250 -7.69 -17.37 26.81
C LYS A 250 -7.86 -18.16 25.50
N GLN A 251 -7.33 -17.62 24.40
CA GLN A 251 -7.39 -18.21 23.06
C GLN A 251 -6.05 -18.86 22.65
N GLY A 252 -5.09 -18.93 23.59
CA GLY A 252 -3.81 -19.60 23.40
C GLY A 252 -2.66 -18.72 22.92
N SER A 253 -2.82 -17.38 22.95
CA SER A 253 -1.70 -16.48 22.63
C SER A 253 -0.66 -16.48 23.75
N LEU A 254 0.61 -16.44 23.34
CA LEU A 254 1.76 -16.28 24.25
C LEU A 254 2.21 -14.82 24.37
N LEU A 255 1.55 -13.88 23.67
CA LEU A 255 1.83 -12.45 23.73
C LEU A 255 1.63 -11.92 25.15
N THR A 256 2.57 -11.11 25.64
CA THR A 256 2.56 -10.53 26.98
C THR A 256 2.43 -9.00 26.94
N VAL A 257 2.10 -8.41 28.07
CA VAL A 257 2.11 -6.94 28.23
C VAL A 257 3.53 -6.37 28.10
N GLN A 258 4.55 -7.14 28.40
CA GLN A 258 5.95 -6.77 28.23
C GLN A 258 6.32 -6.69 26.75
N ASP A 259 5.80 -7.59 25.92
CA ASP A 259 6.00 -7.54 24.47
C ASP A 259 5.38 -6.26 23.89
N LEU A 260 4.15 -5.91 24.31
CA LEU A 260 3.52 -4.66 23.92
C LEU A 260 4.37 -3.45 24.35
N ALA A 261 4.80 -3.41 25.61
CA ALA A 261 5.59 -2.31 26.14
C ALA A 261 6.95 -2.15 25.43
N ALA A 262 7.57 -3.26 25.04
CA ALA A 262 8.88 -3.28 24.37
C ALA A 262 8.83 -2.88 22.89
N PHE A 263 7.68 -2.98 22.22
CA PHE A 263 7.56 -2.63 20.79
C PHE A 263 7.94 -1.17 20.53
N GLN A 264 8.77 -0.93 19.53
CA GLN A 264 9.11 0.41 19.06
C GLN A 264 9.03 0.45 17.51
N PRO A 265 8.40 1.48 16.93
CA PRO A 265 8.51 1.71 15.50
C PRO A 265 9.93 2.12 15.14
N GLU A 266 10.37 1.76 13.93
CA GLU A 266 11.66 2.21 13.40
C GLU A 266 11.46 3.39 12.46
N VAL A 267 12.36 4.37 12.56
CA VAL A 267 12.45 5.48 11.60
C VAL A 267 13.73 5.30 10.81
N VAL A 268 13.59 5.03 9.52
CA VAL A 268 14.72 4.67 8.65
C VAL A 268 14.70 5.47 7.35
N GLU A 269 15.85 5.55 6.70
CA GLU A 269 15.97 6.16 5.37
C GLU A 269 15.30 5.27 4.30
N PRO A 270 14.68 5.87 3.27
CA PRO A 270 14.13 5.13 2.15
C PRO A 270 15.21 4.51 1.29
N LEU A 271 14.84 3.48 0.53
CA LEU A 271 15.59 3.12 -0.67
C LEU A 271 15.31 4.15 -1.76
N GLU A 272 16.36 4.65 -2.40
CA GLU A 272 16.27 5.62 -3.49
C GLU A 272 16.73 4.99 -4.79
N MET A 273 15.92 5.08 -5.84
CA MET A 273 16.25 4.58 -7.17
C MET A 273 15.88 5.58 -8.27
N PRO A 274 16.82 5.98 -9.13
CA PRO A 274 16.53 6.79 -10.32
C PRO A 274 15.67 6.03 -11.32
N LEU A 275 14.55 6.63 -11.74
CA LEU A 275 13.61 6.07 -12.70
C LEU A 275 13.24 7.13 -13.76
N GLY A 276 14.06 7.26 -14.79
CA GLY A 276 13.95 8.36 -15.76
C GLY A 276 14.09 9.73 -15.07
N ASN A 277 13.11 10.59 -15.25
CA ASN A 277 13.08 11.91 -14.61
C ASN A 277 12.56 11.88 -13.15
N TYR A 278 12.18 10.71 -12.66
CA TYR A 278 11.72 10.52 -11.28
C TYR A 278 12.79 9.88 -10.41
N THR A 279 12.73 10.13 -9.12
CA THR A 279 13.37 9.31 -8.10
C THR A 279 12.27 8.54 -7.36
N LEU A 280 12.38 7.21 -7.35
CA LEU A 280 11.53 6.33 -6.55
C LEU A 280 12.09 6.26 -5.13
N TYR A 281 11.23 6.56 -4.17
CA TYR A 281 11.46 6.34 -2.74
C TYR A 281 10.55 5.22 -2.25
N SER A 282 11.14 4.18 -1.68
CA SER A 282 10.41 3.00 -1.21
C SER A 282 10.98 2.46 0.11
N PRO A 283 10.18 1.72 0.91
CA PRO A 283 10.65 1.23 2.20
C PRO A 283 11.69 0.12 2.02
N PRO A 284 12.75 0.10 2.88
CA PRO A 284 13.71 -0.99 2.91
C PRO A 284 13.10 -2.29 3.47
N PRO A 285 13.82 -3.43 3.40
CA PRO A 285 13.41 -4.66 4.10
C PRO A 285 13.11 -4.39 5.60
N PRO A 286 12.16 -5.12 6.18
CA PRO A 286 11.47 -6.30 5.65
C PRO A 286 10.35 -6.02 4.65
N ALA A 287 10.08 -4.76 4.31
CA ALA A 287 9.11 -4.39 3.28
C ALA A 287 9.62 -4.70 1.85
N GLY A 288 8.71 -4.62 0.88
CA GLY A 288 8.99 -5.08 -0.49
C GLY A 288 9.68 -4.06 -1.41
N GLY A 289 10.12 -2.90 -0.90
CA GLY A 289 10.63 -1.81 -1.74
C GLY A 289 11.87 -2.16 -2.57
N ALA A 290 12.77 -3.00 -2.04
CA ALA A 290 13.94 -3.46 -2.78
C ALA A 290 13.54 -4.30 -4.00
N ILE A 291 12.50 -5.12 -3.89
CA ILE A 291 11.99 -5.93 -5.01
C ILE A 291 11.27 -5.05 -6.04
N LEU A 292 10.45 -4.08 -5.60
CA LEU A 292 9.83 -3.11 -6.51
C LEU A 292 10.90 -2.35 -7.30
N SER A 293 11.91 -1.84 -6.60
CA SER A 293 13.04 -1.14 -7.22
C SER A 293 13.79 -2.01 -8.21
N PHE A 294 14.08 -3.27 -7.87
CA PHE A 294 14.71 -4.23 -8.77
C PHE A 294 13.88 -4.43 -10.06
N ILE A 295 12.58 -4.68 -9.94
CA ILE A 295 11.69 -4.88 -11.10
C ILE A 295 11.74 -3.67 -12.02
N LEU A 296 11.53 -2.47 -11.49
CA LEU A 296 11.51 -1.25 -12.29
C LEU A 296 12.89 -0.92 -12.87
N ASN A 297 13.97 -1.23 -12.14
CA ASN A 297 15.34 -1.03 -12.62
C ASN A 297 15.69 -1.94 -13.80
N VAL A 298 15.25 -3.20 -13.78
CA VAL A 298 15.40 -4.11 -14.91
C VAL A 298 14.56 -3.63 -16.10
N LEU A 299 13.28 -3.33 -15.87
CA LEU A 299 12.33 -3.00 -16.95
C LEU A 299 12.62 -1.67 -17.63
N LYS A 300 13.12 -0.65 -16.91
CA LYS A 300 13.44 0.65 -17.52
C LYS A 300 14.44 0.56 -18.69
N GLY A 301 15.32 -0.44 -18.65
CA GLY A 301 16.34 -0.62 -19.70
C GLY A 301 15.80 -1.16 -21.02
N PHE A 302 14.56 -1.65 -21.06
CA PHE A 302 13.90 -2.06 -22.31
C PHE A 302 13.20 -0.89 -23.03
N ASN A 303 13.11 0.29 -22.40
CA ASN A 303 12.57 1.52 -22.98
C ASN A 303 11.15 1.36 -23.54
N PHE A 304 10.24 0.72 -22.80
CA PHE A 304 8.85 0.59 -23.20
C PHE A 304 8.17 1.96 -23.26
N SER A 305 7.30 2.13 -24.24
CA SER A 305 6.46 3.32 -24.44
C SER A 305 5.13 2.91 -25.09
N ALA A 306 4.14 3.79 -25.08
CA ALA A 306 2.89 3.57 -25.77
C ALA A 306 3.12 3.21 -27.25
N GLU A 307 4.08 3.87 -27.90
CA GLU A 307 4.43 3.63 -29.31
C GLU A 307 5.03 2.22 -29.52
N THR A 308 5.92 1.76 -28.64
CA THR A 308 6.53 0.43 -28.76
C THR A 308 5.54 -0.69 -28.51
N VAL A 309 4.58 -0.48 -27.61
CA VAL A 309 3.53 -1.45 -27.29
C VAL A 309 2.48 -1.54 -28.40
N ALA A 310 2.17 -0.43 -29.08
CA ALA A 310 1.21 -0.40 -30.19
C ALA A 310 1.69 -1.13 -31.46
N ARG A 311 2.96 -1.49 -31.57
CA ARG A 311 3.49 -2.27 -32.71
C ARG A 311 2.98 -3.71 -32.66
N PRO A 312 2.81 -4.38 -33.81
CA PRO A 312 2.43 -5.80 -33.84
C PRO A 312 3.35 -6.65 -32.93
N GLY A 313 2.76 -7.38 -31.99
CA GLY A 313 3.49 -8.18 -31.00
C GLY A 313 4.21 -7.38 -29.91
N GLY A 314 4.13 -6.05 -29.90
CA GLY A 314 4.80 -5.18 -28.95
C GLY A 314 4.30 -5.39 -27.53
N GLU A 315 2.98 -5.53 -27.34
CA GLU A 315 2.38 -5.80 -26.04
C GLU A 315 2.81 -7.18 -25.48
N VAL A 316 2.76 -8.23 -26.31
CA VAL A 316 3.25 -9.57 -25.93
C VAL A 316 4.73 -9.52 -25.54
N ASN A 317 5.53 -8.76 -26.29
CA ASN A 317 6.95 -8.63 -26.00
C ASN A 317 7.19 -7.91 -24.65
N MET A 318 6.48 -6.84 -24.38
CA MET A 318 6.55 -6.12 -23.08
C MET A 318 6.16 -7.03 -21.92
N TYR A 319 5.03 -7.73 -22.02
CA TYR A 319 4.59 -8.63 -20.97
C TYR A 319 5.50 -9.85 -20.80
N HIS A 320 6.14 -10.34 -21.87
CA HIS A 320 7.18 -11.36 -21.75
C HIS A 320 8.34 -10.88 -20.89
N HIS A 321 8.88 -9.68 -21.15
CA HIS A 321 9.95 -9.11 -20.33
C HIS A 321 9.52 -8.87 -18.89
N LEU A 322 8.26 -8.45 -18.68
CA LEU A 322 7.70 -8.30 -17.34
C LEU A 322 7.65 -9.64 -16.61
N VAL A 323 7.13 -10.71 -17.23
CA VAL A 323 7.05 -12.05 -16.62
C VAL A 323 8.42 -12.58 -16.26
N GLU A 324 9.38 -12.49 -17.16
CA GLU A 324 10.75 -12.91 -16.90
C GLU A 324 11.39 -12.11 -15.74
N THR A 325 11.20 -10.79 -15.73
CA THR A 325 11.67 -9.93 -14.63
C THR A 325 11.02 -10.32 -13.30
N LEU A 326 9.71 -10.59 -13.30
CA LEU A 326 9.00 -11.03 -12.10
C LEU A 326 9.49 -12.38 -11.58
N LYS A 327 9.88 -13.32 -12.44
CA LYS A 327 10.51 -14.59 -12.01
C LYS A 327 11.82 -14.34 -11.27
N PHE A 328 12.71 -13.52 -11.83
CA PHE A 328 13.95 -13.14 -11.14
C PHE A 328 13.67 -12.40 -9.84
N ALA A 329 12.66 -11.53 -9.80
CA ALA A 329 12.26 -10.80 -8.59
C ALA A 329 11.75 -11.72 -7.48
N VAL A 330 10.88 -12.69 -7.82
CA VAL A 330 10.42 -13.71 -6.88
C VAL A 330 11.59 -14.51 -6.31
N GLY A 331 12.57 -14.85 -7.14
CA GLY A 331 13.79 -15.53 -6.72
C GLY A 331 14.69 -14.74 -5.77
N GLN A 332 14.51 -13.42 -5.64
CA GLN A 332 15.27 -12.60 -4.68
C GLN A 332 14.54 -12.46 -3.33
N ARG A 333 13.23 -12.64 -3.27
CA ARG A 333 12.41 -12.32 -2.07
C ARG A 333 12.83 -13.06 -0.81
N TRP A 334 13.17 -14.33 -0.92
CA TRP A 334 13.55 -15.16 0.23
C TRP A 334 14.86 -14.71 0.92
N ARG A 335 15.64 -13.80 0.28
CA ARG A 335 16.90 -13.26 0.81
C ARG A 335 16.70 -11.97 1.62
N LEU A 336 15.47 -11.42 1.63
CA LEU A 336 15.20 -10.11 2.22
C LEU A 336 14.42 -10.30 3.53
N TRP A 337 15.16 -10.36 4.63
CA TRP A 337 14.65 -10.46 5.99
C TRP A 337 14.81 -9.13 6.72
N ASP A 338 14.42 -9.08 7.99
CA ASP A 338 14.60 -7.91 8.84
C ASP A 338 16.10 -7.60 9.06
N PRO A 339 16.59 -6.43 8.59
CA PRO A 339 18.00 -6.05 8.76
C PRO A 339 18.39 -5.86 10.22
N SER A 340 17.46 -5.52 11.11
CA SER A 340 17.71 -5.32 12.54
C SER A 340 18.09 -6.62 13.22
N SER A 341 17.51 -7.73 12.78
CA SER A 341 17.78 -9.07 13.30
C SER A 341 18.81 -9.85 12.48
N HIS A 342 19.01 -9.49 11.21
CA HIS A 342 19.89 -10.19 10.27
C HIS A 342 20.86 -9.21 9.59
N PRO A 343 22.03 -8.92 10.22
CA PRO A 343 23.05 -8.05 9.64
C PRO A 343 23.48 -8.53 8.23
N GLY A 344 23.69 -7.59 7.33
CA GLY A 344 24.05 -7.89 5.92
C GLY A 344 22.89 -7.82 4.93
N ILE A 345 21.63 -7.91 5.36
CA ILE A 345 20.47 -7.74 4.49
C ILE A 345 20.44 -6.35 3.85
N GLN A 346 20.92 -5.33 4.53
CA GLN A 346 21.04 -3.98 3.97
C GLN A 346 21.93 -3.95 2.71
N ASN A 347 23.02 -4.71 2.68
CA ASN A 347 23.88 -4.81 1.50
C ASN A 347 23.17 -5.52 0.36
N ILE A 348 22.46 -6.62 0.65
CA ILE A 348 21.66 -7.34 -0.36
C ILE A 348 20.60 -6.42 -0.97
N SER A 349 19.89 -5.63 -0.15
CA SER A 349 18.87 -4.71 -0.65
C SER A 349 19.44 -3.59 -1.52
N ARG A 350 20.61 -3.05 -1.16
CA ARG A 350 21.33 -2.06 -2.00
C ARG A 350 21.83 -2.66 -3.32
N ASP A 351 22.31 -3.90 -3.29
CA ASP A 351 22.76 -4.60 -4.50
C ASP A 351 21.63 -4.80 -5.51
N LEU A 352 20.38 -5.01 -5.03
CA LEU A 352 19.21 -5.13 -5.90
C LEU A 352 18.89 -3.84 -6.67
N LEU A 353 19.30 -2.68 -6.18
CA LEU A 353 19.10 -1.39 -6.84
C LEU A 353 20.19 -1.05 -7.85
N ARG A 354 21.27 -1.84 -7.93
CA ARG A 354 22.43 -1.53 -8.80
C ARG A 354 22.10 -1.75 -10.27
N GLU A 355 22.54 -0.81 -11.10
CA GLU A 355 22.35 -0.87 -12.56
C GLU A 355 23.11 -2.04 -13.21
N ASP A 356 24.29 -2.39 -12.70
CA ASP A 356 25.06 -3.51 -13.24
C ASP A 356 24.36 -4.86 -13.01
N LEU A 357 23.64 -5.03 -11.89
CA LEU A 357 22.79 -6.21 -11.67
C LEU A 357 21.61 -6.20 -12.63
N ALA A 358 20.91 -5.08 -12.77
CA ALA A 358 19.80 -4.95 -13.70
C ALA A 358 20.22 -5.27 -15.14
N GLN A 359 21.39 -4.79 -15.56
CA GLN A 359 21.93 -5.08 -16.88
C GLN A 359 22.25 -6.58 -17.08
N ARG A 360 22.84 -7.25 -16.08
CA ARG A 360 23.08 -8.71 -16.14
C ARG A 360 21.77 -9.49 -16.25
N ILE A 361 20.73 -9.09 -15.51
CA ILE A 361 19.42 -9.74 -15.61
C ILE A 361 18.79 -9.52 -16.98
N ARG A 362 18.84 -8.30 -17.53
CA ARG A 362 18.35 -8.02 -18.90
C ARG A 362 19.02 -8.90 -19.95
N GLN A 363 20.31 -9.19 -19.80
CA GLN A 363 21.05 -10.07 -20.71
C GLN A 363 20.62 -11.55 -20.61
N GLN A 364 20.02 -11.94 -19.48
CA GLN A 364 19.49 -13.29 -19.28
C GLN A 364 18.04 -13.43 -19.77
N ILE A 365 17.34 -12.32 -19.97
CA ILE A 365 15.99 -12.29 -20.53
C ILE A 365 16.12 -12.26 -22.05
N ASP A 366 15.92 -13.39 -22.69
CA ASP A 366 15.96 -13.50 -24.14
C ASP A 366 14.56 -13.63 -24.76
N GLY A 367 14.47 -13.40 -26.09
CA GLY A 367 13.20 -13.48 -26.83
C GLY A 367 12.69 -14.91 -27.09
N ARG A 368 13.46 -15.95 -26.70
CA ARG A 368 13.12 -17.36 -26.97
C ARG A 368 12.07 -17.90 -26.02
N GLY A 369 11.94 -17.35 -24.83
CA GLY A 369 10.89 -17.70 -23.90
C GLY A 369 11.37 -18.16 -22.52
N ASP A 370 10.53 -18.95 -21.85
CA ASP A 370 10.82 -19.47 -20.52
C ASP A 370 11.95 -20.52 -20.55
N HIS A 371 12.89 -20.41 -19.64
CA HIS A 371 13.98 -21.39 -19.47
C HIS A 371 13.53 -22.70 -18.80
N HIS A 372 12.32 -22.76 -18.24
CA HIS A 372 11.74 -23.93 -17.54
C HIS A 372 12.60 -24.49 -16.39
N GLN A 373 13.57 -23.73 -15.91
CA GLN A 373 14.48 -24.11 -14.83
C GLN A 373 14.31 -23.19 -13.64
N LEU A 374 13.78 -23.68 -12.53
CA LEU A 374 13.61 -22.90 -11.29
C LEU A 374 14.93 -22.29 -10.81
N SER A 375 16.04 -23.04 -10.96
CA SER A 375 17.39 -22.59 -10.57
C SER A 375 17.90 -21.41 -11.39
N HIS A 376 17.47 -21.25 -12.66
CA HIS A 376 17.81 -20.10 -13.49
C HIS A 376 17.34 -18.79 -12.87
N TYR A 377 16.12 -18.80 -12.31
CA TYR A 377 15.51 -17.66 -11.66
C TYR A 377 15.73 -17.63 -10.13
N ASN A 378 16.43 -18.62 -9.58
CA ASN A 378 16.59 -18.82 -8.13
C ASN A 378 15.25 -19.00 -7.38
N LEU A 379 14.27 -19.64 -8.02
CA LEU A 379 12.95 -19.89 -7.45
C LEU A 379 12.99 -21.08 -6.47
N THR A 380 12.29 -20.94 -5.35
CA THR A 380 12.30 -21.91 -4.25
C THR A 380 11.01 -22.72 -4.14
N GLY A 381 9.96 -22.32 -4.85
CA GLY A 381 8.64 -22.95 -4.79
C GLY A 381 7.86 -22.70 -3.48
N VAL A 382 8.40 -21.92 -2.56
CA VAL A 382 7.74 -21.59 -1.29
C VAL A 382 6.58 -20.63 -1.55
N ARG A 383 5.39 -20.99 -1.05
CA ARG A 383 4.19 -20.17 -1.19
C ARG A 383 4.22 -19.00 -0.20
N GLY A 384 3.95 -17.80 -0.69
CA GLY A 384 3.71 -16.63 0.15
C GLY A 384 2.22 -16.40 0.44
N ASN A 385 1.94 -15.39 1.27
CA ASN A 385 0.60 -14.97 1.62
C ASN A 385 -0.08 -14.20 0.47
N ARG A 386 -1.39 -14.35 0.30
CA ARG A 386 -2.10 -13.93 -0.91
C ARG A 386 -3.27 -12.99 -0.73
N MET A 387 -3.60 -12.53 0.48
CA MET A 387 -4.78 -11.67 0.70
C MET A 387 -4.58 -10.83 1.96
N GLY A 388 -5.35 -9.76 2.08
CA GLY A 388 -5.32 -8.82 3.19
C GLY A 388 -4.78 -7.46 2.76
N THR A 389 -4.45 -6.60 3.73
CA THR A 389 -3.81 -5.30 3.51
C THR A 389 -4.75 -4.19 3.01
N SER A 390 -4.46 -2.96 3.38
CA SER A 390 -5.07 -1.72 2.88
C SER A 390 -4.00 -0.67 2.64
N HIS A 391 -4.28 0.27 1.73
CA HIS A 391 -3.37 1.35 1.41
C HIS A 391 -4.08 2.70 1.35
N VAL A 392 -3.38 3.74 1.81
CA VAL A 392 -3.82 5.14 1.72
C VAL A 392 -2.72 5.98 1.11
N SER A 393 -3.04 6.71 0.04
CA SER A 393 -2.18 7.72 -0.58
C SER A 393 -2.75 9.11 -0.30
N VAL A 394 -1.91 10.05 0.15
CA VAL A 394 -2.30 11.43 0.46
C VAL A 394 -1.31 12.41 -0.15
N LEU A 395 -1.84 13.46 -0.78
CA LEU A 395 -1.09 14.65 -1.17
C LEU A 395 -1.73 15.89 -0.52
N GLY A 396 -0.95 16.67 0.21
CA GLY A 396 -1.39 17.91 0.84
C GLY A 396 -1.18 19.15 -0.03
N GLU A 397 -1.83 20.26 0.36
CA GLU A 397 -1.73 21.54 -0.33
C GLU A 397 -0.29 22.10 -0.38
N ASP A 398 0.52 21.80 0.63
CA ASP A 398 1.93 22.19 0.70
C ASP A 398 2.85 21.33 -0.18
N GLY A 399 2.29 20.37 -0.90
CA GLY A 399 3.02 19.41 -1.73
C GLY A 399 3.71 18.29 -0.96
N SER A 400 3.58 18.24 0.37
CA SER A 400 4.00 17.07 1.16
C SER A 400 3.07 15.88 0.89
N ALA A 401 3.61 14.68 0.98
CA ALA A 401 2.89 13.48 0.58
C ALA A 401 3.12 12.30 1.52
N VAL A 402 2.14 11.42 1.62
CA VAL A 402 2.19 10.21 2.44
C VAL A 402 1.64 9.03 1.65
N ALA A 403 2.41 7.97 1.56
CA ALA A 403 1.97 6.64 1.19
C ALA A 403 2.00 5.75 2.44
N ALA A 404 0.88 5.18 2.85
CA ALA A 404 0.77 4.35 4.04
C ALA A 404 0.08 3.03 3.74
N THR A 405 0.73 1.93 4.06
CA THR A 405 0.17 0.58 3.90
C THR A 405 0.06 -0.10 5.25
N SER A 406 -1.12 -0.59 5.59
CA SER A 406 -1.44 -1.25 6.85
C SER A 406 -2.05 -2.63 6.63
N THR A 407 -1.79 -3.56 7.55
CA THR A 407 -2.22 -4.95 7.42
C THR A 407 -2.43 -5.63 8.77
N ILE A 408 -3.27 -6.66 8.78
CA ILE A 408 -3.31 -7.73 9.78
C ILE A 408 -2.93 -9.08 9.16
N ASN A 409 -2.30 -9.06 8.00
CA ASN A 409 -1.81 -10.13 7.14
C ASN A 409 -2.92 -10.81 6.29
N THR A 410 -3.49 -11.93 6.73
CA THR A 410 -4.55 -12.63 5.98
C THR A 410 -5.95 -12.06 6.30
N PRO A 411 -6.99 -12.40 5.53
CA PRO A 411 -8.34 -11.95 5.85
C PRO A 411 -8.76 -12.28 7.28
N PHE A 412 -9.06 -11.23 8.05
CA PHE A 412 -9.37 -11.28 9.49
C PHE A 412 -8.20 -11.73 10.38
N GLY A 413 -6.97 -11.70 9.88
CA GLY A 413 -5.76 -12.02 10.63
C GLY A 413 -5.77 -13.43 11.24
N ALA A 414 -5.42 -13.53 12.51
CA ALA A 414 -5.44 -14.79 13.27
C ALA A 414 -6.86 -15.33 13.51
N MET A 415 -7.90 -14.60 13.10
CA MET A 415 -9.32 -14.81 13.48
C MET A 415 -9.54 -14.81 15.00
N VAL A 416 -8.72 -14.05 15.70
CA VAL A 416 -8.76 -13.83 17.13
C VAL A 416 -9.26 -12.42 17.42
N TYR A 417 -10.27 -12.32 18.27
CA TYR A 417 -10.95 -11.08 18.64
C TYR A 417 -10.93 -10.87 20.15
N SER A 418 -10.62 -9.64 20.57
CA SER A 418 -10.73 -9.22 21.97
C SER A 418 -12.08 -8.53 22.18
N PRO A 419 -13.03 -9.16 22.87
CA PRO A 419 -14.38 -8.59 23.02
C PRO A 419 -14.43 -7.33 23.87
N ARG A 420 -13.48 -7.17 24.82
CA ARG A 420 -13.41 -5.99 25.68
C ARG A 420 -12.82 -4.76 24.98
N THR A 421 -11.86 -4.97 24.07
CA THR A 421 -11.21 -3.88 23.33
C THR A 421 -11.79 -3.68 21.93
N GLY A 422 -12.49 -4.66 21.39
CA GLY A 422 -12.97 -4.62 20.01
C GLY A 422 -11.87 -4.81 18.96
N ILE A 423 -10.68 -5.23 19.33
CA ILE A 423 -9.54 -5.36 18.42
C ILE A 423 -9.48 -6.76 17.80
N LEU A 424 -9.32 -6.81 16.46
CA LEU A 424 -8.95 -8.01 15.72
C LEU A 424 -7.43 -8.11 15.66
N LEU A 425 -6.89 -9.32 15.85
CA LEU A 425 -5.44 -9.54 15.90
C LEU A 425 -4.91 -10.06 14.57
N ASN A 426 -3.74 -9.58 14.20
CA ASN A 426 -2.95 -10.03 13.07
C ASN A 426 -2.53 -11.49 13.20
N ASN A 427 -2.08 -12.08 12.10
CA ASN A 427 -1.36 -13.36 12.07
C ASN A 427 -0.02 -13.23 11.33
N GLU A 428 0.70 -12.17 11.63
CA GLU A 428 1.87 -11.73 10.88
C GLU A 428 3.06 -12.69 10.97
N LEU A 429 3.14 -13.51 12.05
CA LEU A 429 4.17 -14.53 12.18
C LEU A 429 4.07 -15.62 11.09
N LEU A 430 2.93 -15.73 10.38
CA LEU A 430 2.77 -16.60 9.24
C LEU A 430 3.75 -16.28 8.11
N ASP A 431 4.15 -15.02 7.95
CA ASP A 431 5.08 -14.60 6.91
C ASP A 431 6.52 -15.09 7.16
N LEU A 432 6.83 -15.53 8.37
CA LEU A 432 8.07 -16.25 8.65
C LEU A 432 8.16 -17.61 7.94
N CYS A 433 7.02 -18.16 7.51
CA CYS A 433 6.97 -19.38 6.69
C CYS A 433 7.70 -19.21 5.34
N TRP A 434 7.92 -17.98 4.87
CA TRP A 434 8.71 -17.72 3.66
C TRP A 434 10.18 -18.16 3.76
N ARG A 435 10.67 -18.33 4.99
CA ARG A 435 12.03 -18.84 5.26
C ARG A 435 12.13 -20.35 5.19
N HIS A 436 11.02 -21.04 5.39
CA HIS A 436 11.01 -22.51 5.46
C HIS A 436 11.19 -23.11 4.06
N MET A 437 12.45 -23.21 3.66
CA MET A 437 12.88 -23.76 2.38
C MET A 437 12.87 -25.30 2.44
N PRO A 438 12.16 -25.98 1.54
CA PRO A 438 12.21 -27.46 1.46
C PRO A 438 13.61 -28.00 1.20
N THR A 439 14.51 -27.16 0.65
CA THR A 439 15.86 -27.52 0.21
C THR A 439 16.95 -27.09 1.19
N SER A 440 16.63 -26.29 2.22
CA SER A 440 17.61 -25.88 3.24
C SER A 440 17.40 -26.68 4.52
N PRO A 441 18.41 -27.41 5.02
CA PRO A 441 18.29 -28.14 6.29
C PRO A 441 18.26 -27.24 7.51
N ILE A 442 18.57 -25.93 7.37
CA ILE A 442 18.69 -24.99 8.49
C ILE A 442 17.90 -23.74 8.16
N THR A 443 16.68 -23.64 8.69
CA THR A 443 15.96 -22.37 8.79
C THR A 443 16.28 -21.79 10.17
N PRO A 444 16.89 -20.59 10.26
CA PRO A 444 17.14 -20.00 11.57
C PRO A 444 15.80 -19.75 12.27
N PRO A 445 15.70 -20.02 13.58
CA PRO A 445 14.50 -19.75 14.34
C PRO A 445 14.16 -18.25 14.30
N PRO A 446 12.88 -17.88 14.45
CA PRO A 446 12.49 -16.49 14.64
C PRO A 446 13.23 -15.86 15.84
N VAL A 447 13.61 -14.60 15.69
CA VAL A 447 14.29 -13.85 16.75
C VAL A 447 13.27 -12.91 17.41
N PRO A 448 13.14 -12.89 18.76
CA PRO A 448 12.28 -11.91 19.42
C PRO A 448 12.59 -10.48 18.98
N GLY A 449 11.55 -9.71 18.66
CA GLY A 449 11.70 -8.36 18.11
C GLY A 449 11.88 -8.28 16.59
N GLU A 450 12.11 -9.40 15.92
CA GLU A 450 12.21 -9.47 14.47
C GLU A 450 10.87 -9.16 13.80
N ARG A 451 10.93 -8.42 12.67
CA ARG A 451 9.78 -8.12 11.83
C ARG A 451 9.68 -9.12 10.68
N PRO A 452 8.55 -9.82 10.52
CA PRO A 452 8.35 -10.73 9.40
C PRO A 452 8.43 -10.02 8.05
N PRO A 453 8.92 -10.69 6.99
CA PRO A 453 9.00 -10.12 5.64
C PRO A 453 7.63 -9.71 5.12
N SER A 454 7.59 -8.70 4.24
CA SER A 454 6.34 -8.14 3.71
C SER A 454 6.42 -7.82 2.23
N SER A 455 5.26 -7.83 1.56
CA SER A 455 5.08 -7.30 0.20
C SER A 455 4.62 -5.84 0.17
N MET A 456 4.41 -5.21 1.31
CA MET A 456 4.01 -3.80 1.37
C MET A 456 5.07 -2.91 0.73
N VAL A 457 4.64 -2.01 -0.15
CA VAL A 457 5.51 -1.07 -0.89
C VAL A 457 4.89 0.31 -0.98
N PRO A 458 4.51 0.95 0.14
CA PRO A 458 4.09 2.33 0.09
C PRO A 458 5.24 3.17 -0.48
N SER A 459 5.03 3.80 -1.63
CA SER A 459 6.11 4.44 -2.40
C SER A 459 5.73 5.83 -2.87
N ILE A 460 6.74 6.68 -3.04
CA ILE A 460 6.58 8.02 -3.59
C ILE A 460 7.62 8.22 -4.68
N LEU A 461 7.17 8.63 -5.87
CA LEU A 461 8.03 9.02 -6.97
C LEU A 461 7.98 10.54 -7.11
N VAL A 462 9.15 11.16 -7.15
CA VAL A 462 9.27 12.62 -7.23
C VAL A 462 10.09 13.01 -8.45
N ASN A 463 9.53 13.86 -9.30
CA ASN A 463 10.24 14.55 -10.37
C ASN A 463 10.51 15.98 -9.91
N LYS A 464 11.71 16.22 -9.41
CA LYS A 464 12.10 17.54 -8.87
C LYS A 464 12.15 18.62 -9.96
N GLY A 465 12.47 18.26 -11.20
CA GLY A 465 12.58 19.20 -12.32
C GLY A 465 11.22 19.76 -12.77
N GLN A 466 10.17 18.95 -12.72
CA GLN A 466 8.81 19.33 -13.14
C GLN A 466 7.86 19.52 -11.95
N GLY A 467 8.29 19.26 -10.73
CA GLY A 467 7.44 19.33 -9.54
C GLY A 467 6.34 18.28 -9.50
N SER A 468 6.37 17.25 -10.37
CA SER A 468 5.38 16.19 -10.38
C SER A 468 5.70 15.09 -9.37
N LYS A 469 4.64 14.45 -8.83
CA LYS A 469 4.76 13.40 -7.82
C LYS A 469 3.72 12.32 -8.03
N LEU A 470 4.10 11.07 -7.84
CA LEU A 470 3.18 9.93 -7.76
C LEU A 470 3.31 9.30 -6.38
N VAL A 471 2.23 9.33 -5.61
CA VAL A 471 2.08 8.68 -4.30
C VAL A 471 1.30 7.41 -4.54
N ILE A 472 1.85 6.25 -4.22
CA ILE A 472 1.27 4.98 -4.65
C ILE A 472 1.58 3.85 -3.67
N GLY A 473 0.68 2.91 -3.60
CA GLY A 473 0.86 1.63 -2.95
C GLY A 473 -0.35 0.74 -3.19
N GLY A 474 -0.34 -0.42 -2.59
CA GLY A 474 -1.39 -1.39 -2.87
C GLY A 474 -1.66 -2.39 -1.76
N ALA A 475 -2.62 -3.24 -2.03
CA ALA A 475 -3.13 -4.30 -1.18
C ALA A 475 -3.25 -5.61 -1.98
N GLY A 476 -3.33 -6.76 -1.28
CA GLY A 476 -3.55 -8.06 -1.93
C GLY A 476 -2.46 -9.10 -1.68
N GLY A 477 -1.60 -8.89 -0.70
CA GLY A 477 -0.52 -9.82 -0.33
C GLY A 477 0.63 -9.86 -1.33
N GLU A 478 1.11 -11.04 -1.69
CA GLU A 478 2.25 -11.20 -2.62
C GLU A 478 2.17 -10.35 -3.90
N PRO A 479 1.02 -10.25 -4.59
CA PRO A 479 0.90 -9.49 -5.82
C PRO A 479 0.96 -7.97 -5.67
N ILE A 480 1.02 -7.42 -4.47
CA ILE A 480 1.12 -5.96 -4.26
C ILE A 480 2.25 -5.37 -5.10
N ILE A 481 3.43 -6.00 -5.06
CA ILE A 481 4.61 -5.51 -5.78
C ILE A 481 4.38 -5.52 -7.29
N SER A 482 3.80 -6.60 -7.83
CA SER A 482 3.47 -6.71 -9.25
C SER A 482 2.42 -5.69 -9.69
N ALA A 483 1.39 -5.45 -8.85
CA ALA A 483 0.33 -4.49 -9.14
C ALA A 483 0.88 -3.06 -9.16
N VAL A 484 1.66 -2.68 -8.15
CA VAL A 484 2.27 -1.34 -8.06
C VAL A 484 3.25 -1.12 -9.20
N ALA A 485 4.09 -2.11 -9.53
CA ALA A 485 5.03 -2.01 -10.65
C ALA A 485 4.31 -1.77 -11.99
N GLN A 486 3.26 -2.56 -12.29
CA GLN A 486 2.49 -2.42 -13.53
C GLN A 486 1.74 -1.09 -13.59
N THR A 487 1.18 -0.62 -12.47
CA THR A 487 0.54 0.71 -12.42
C THR A 487 1.55 1.84 -12.68
N ILE A 488 2.76 1.76 -12.12
CA ILE A 488 3.83 2.73 -12.41
C ILE A 488 4.21 2.70 -13.89
N MET A 489 4.39 1.51 -14.48
CA MET A 489 4.68 1.33 -15.90
C MET A 489 3.58 1.95 -16.77
N ASN A 490 2.31 1.61 -16.51
CA ASN A 490 1.16 2.11 -17.25
C ASN A 490 1.09 3.64 -17.19
N LYS A 491 1.28 4.23 -15.99
CA LYS A 491 1.19 5.68 -15.81
C LYS A 491 2.38 6.43 -16.41
N LEU A 492 3.62 5.99 -16.12
CA LEU A 492 4.82 6.78 -16.42
C LEU A 492 5.44 6.45 -17.78
N TRP A 493 5.26 5.22 -18.30
CA TRP A 493 5.88 4.80 -19.55
C TRP A 493 4.87 4.65 -20.70
N LEU A 494 3.65 4.16 -20.41
CA LEU A 494 2.64 3.95 -21.43
C LEU A 494 1.66 5.12 -21.57
N GLY A 495 1.73 6.12 -20.69
CA GLY A 495 0.95 7.36 -20.79
C GLY A 495 -0.53 7.23 -20.43
N PHE A 496 -0.94 6.14 -19.75
CA PHE A 496 -2.32 5.97 -19.29
C PHE A 496 -2.72 7.08 -18.31
N ASP A 497 -4.00 7.44 -18.29
CA ASP A 497 -4.48 8.23 -17.16
C ASP A 497 -4.38 7.41 -15.84
N LEU A 498 -4.47 8.09 -14.69
CA LEU A 498 -4.25 7.41 -13.41
C LEU A 498 -5.31 6.34 -13.13
N THR A 499 -6.56 6.60 -13.50
CA THR A 499 -7.68 5.68 -13.27
C THR A 499 -7.53 4.45 -14.17
N GLU A 500 -7.18 4.65 -15.43
CA GLU A 500 -6.93 3.60 -16.39
C GLU A 500 -5.71 2.74 -15.97
N ALA A 501 -4.62 3.39 -15.53
CA ALA A 501 -3.43 2.70 -15.07
C ALA A 501 -3.70 1.75 -13.88
N ILE A 502 -4.60 2.15 -12.97
CA ILE A 502 -5.02 1.34 -11.81
C ILE A 502 -6.04 0.27 -12.22
N ALA A 503 -6.98 0.60 -13.10
CA ALA A 503 -8.06 -0.31 -13.51
C ALA A 503 -7.59 -1.43 -14.43
N SER A 504 -6.45 -1.27 -15.09
CA SER A 504 -5.89 -2.27 -16.01
C SER A 504 -5.71 -3.62 -15.33
N PRO A 505 -6.15 -4.73 -15.98
CA PRO A 505 -5.90 -6.06 -15.46
C PRO A 505 -4.41 -6.34 -15.31
N ILE A 506 -4.02 -6.95 -14.21
CA ILE A 506 -2.62 -7.26 -13.91
C ILE A 506 -2.32 -8.74 -14.07
N LEU A 507 -1.05 -9.06 -14.25
CA LEU A 507 -0.52 -10.42 -14.07
C LEU A 507 0.43 -10.48 -12.87
N HIS A 508 0.61 -11.67 -12.34
CA HIS A 508 1.55 -11.98 -11.27
C HIS A 508 2.28 -13.29 -11.57
N VAL A 509 3.49 -13.43 -11.09
CA VAL A 509 4.26 -14.68 -11.15
C VAL A 509 4.37 -15.25 -9.75
N ASN A 510 3.91 -16.48 -9.56
CA ASN A 510 3.97 -17.15 -8.26
C ASN A 510 5.34 -17.79 -8.00
N SER A 511 5.52 -18.35 -6.81
CA SER A 511 6.78 -18.96 -6.37
C SER A 511 7.26 -20.17 -7.21
N LYS A 512 6.37 -20.73 -8.04
CA LYS A 512 6.72 -21.80 -8.99
C LYS A 512 7.13 -21.26 -10.37
N GLY A 513 7.13 -19.95 -10.55
CA GLY A 513 7.38 -19.32 -11.84
C GLY A 513 6.18 -19.33 -12.79
N HIS A 514 4.99 -19.75 -12.33
CA HIS A 514 3.80 -19.77 -13.16
C HIS A 514 3.10 -18.42 -13.15
N VAL A 515 2.55 -18.04 -14.30
CA VAL A 515 1.84 -16.76 -14.48
C VAL A 515 0.39 -16.91 -14.04
N GLU A 516 -0.05 -15.98 -13.22
CA GLU A 516 -1.45 -15.83 -12.80
C GLU A 516 -2.00 -14.55 -13.41
N TYR A 517 -3.11 -14.66 -14.13
CA TYR A 517 -3.76 -13.53 -14.78
C TYR A 517 -4.99 -13.10 -13.99
N GLU A 518 -5.21 -11.80 -13.93
CA GLU A 518 -6.46 -11.25 -13.43
C GLU A 518 -7.61 -11.54 -14.44
N PRO A 519 -8.86 -11.69 -13.99
CA PRO A 519 -10.01 -11.75 -14.89
C PRO A 519 -10.01 -10.59 -15.89
N LYS A 520 -10.38 -10.86 -17.16
CA LYS A 520 -10.37 -9.92 -18.28
C LYS A 520 -8.98 -9.48 -18.76
N PHE A 521 -7.90 -10.11 -18.32
CA PHE A 521 -6.59 -9.89 -18.92
C PHE A 521 -6.61 -10.23 -20.42
N ASN A 522 -5.85 -9.50 -21.24
CA ASN A 522 -5.83 -9.65 -22.70
C ASN A 522 -5.49 -11.10 -23.12
N GLN A 523 -6.43 -11.76 -23.82
CA GLN A 523 -6.29 -13.16 -24.22
C GLN A 523 -5.22 -13.37 -25.30
N GLU A 524 -5.01 -12.38 -26.19
CA GLU A 524 -3.95 -12.45 -27.21
C GLU A 524 -2.57 -12.43 -26.55
N VAL A 525 -2.41 -11.60 -25.52
CA VAL A 525 -1.18 -11.56 -24.73
C VAL A 525 -0.99 -12.88 -23.98
N GLN A 526 -2.04 -13.43 -23.35
CA GLN A 526 -1.95 -14.74 -22.67
C GLN A 526 -1.48 -15.82 -23.64
N LYS A 527 -2.07 -15.90 -24.84
CA LYS A 527 -1.66 -16.83 -25.89
C LYS A 527 -0.22 -16.60 -26.33
N GLY A 528 0.16 -15.35 -26.62
CA GLY A 528 1.52 -15.02 -27.02
C GLY A 528 2.58 -15.36 -25.97
N LEU A 529 2.23 -15.28 -24.69
CA LEU A 529 3.09 -15.73 -23.58
C LEU A 529 3.17 -17.26 -23.51
N GLN A 530 2.06 -17.97 -23.71
CA GLN A 530 2.05 -19.44 -23.80
C GLN A 530 2.90 -19.95 -24.98
N ASP A 531 2.81 -19.31 -26.14
CA ASP A 531 3.62 -19.63 -27.33
C ASP A 531 5.13 -19.43 -27.06
N ARG A 532 5.48 -18.61 -26.08
CA ARG A 532 6.86 -18.44 -25.56
C ARG A 532 7.18 -19.35 -24.37
N GLY A 533 6.37 -20.38 -24.12
CA GLY A 533 6.59 -21.37 -23.07
C GLY A 533 6.21 -20.93 -21.67
N GLN A 534 5.62 -19.75 -21.47
CA GLN A 534 5.19 -19.31 -20.15
C GLN A 534 4.04 -20.19 -19.62
N ILE A 535 4.20 -20.74 -18.41
CA ILE A 535 3.24 -21.65 -17.82
C ILE A 535 2.18 -20.85 -17.06
N GLN A 536 0.91 -21.01 -17.45
CA GLN A 536 -0.21 -20.45 -16.71
C GLN A 536 -0.49 -21.27 -15.44
N SER A 537 -0.71 -20.59 -14.32
CA SER A 537 -1.15 -21.22 -13.09
C SER A 537 -2.59 -21.74 -13.22
N GLN A 538 -2.80 -23.00 -12.85
CA GLN A 538 -4.13 -23.61 -12.81
C GLN A 538 -4.92 -23.24 -11.54
N SER A 539 -4.26 -22.62 -10.55
CA SER A 539 -4.92 -22.22 -9.32
C SER A 539 -5.77 -20.99 -9.58
N GLN A 540 -7.08 -21.16 -9.61
CA GLN A 540 -8.00 -20.04 -9.61
C GLN A 540 -7.93 -19.36 -8.24
N ARG A 541 -7.63 -18.07 -8.23
CA ARG A 541 -7.77 -17.27 -7.01
C ARG A 541 -9.26 -17.05 -6.76
N PRO A 542 -9.77 -17.36 -5.56
CA PRO A 542 -11.19 -17.18 -5.26
C PRO A 542 -11.63 -15.72 -5.33
N VAL A 543 -10.72 -14.78 -5.10
CA VAL A 543 -10.96 -13.33 -5.24
C VAL A 543 -9.63 -12.64 -5.60
N PHE A 544 -9.62 -11.90 -6.71
CA PHE A 544 -8.51 -11.03 -7.07
C PHE A 544 -8.74 -9.66 -6.41
N LEU A 545 -8.06 -9.41 -5.30
CA LEU A 545 -8.17 -8.16 -4.55
C LEU A 545 -6.85 -7.36 -4.56
N ASN A 546 -6.15 -7.41 -5.67
CA ASN A 546 -4.96 -6.59 -5.84
C ASN A 546 -5.39 -5.16 -6.12
N ALA A 547 -5.53 -4.38 -5.07
CA ALA A 547 -5.99 -3.02 -5.17
C ALA A 547 -4.81 -2.04 -5.08
N VAL A 548 -4.80 -1.04 -5.93
CA VAL A 548 -3.83 0.05 -5.92
C VAL A 548 -4.56 1.37 -5.66
N GLN A 549 -4.05 2.17 -4.75
CA GLN A 549 -4.50 3.54 -4.52
C GLN A 549 -3.34 4.49 -4.85
N ALA A 550 -3.65 5.54 -5.60
CA ALA A 550 -2.62 6.51 -5.95
C ALA A 550 -3.15 7.94 -6.04
N VAL A 551 -2.25 8.88 -5.79
CA VAL A 551 -2.43 10.31 -6.05
C VAL A 551 -1.27 10.78 -6.93
N PHE A 552 -1.59 11.46 -8.03
CA PHE A 552 -0.61 11.98 -8.97
C PHE A 552 -0.74 13.50 -9.10
N GLN A 553 0.33 14.22 -8.84
CA GLN A 553 0.43 15.65 -9.07
C GLN A 553 1.16 15.93 -10.38
N GLU A 554 0.57 16.74 -11.23
CA GLU A 554 1.18 17.22 -12.45
C GLU A 554 0.93 18.73 -12.60
N GLY A 555 1.97 19.51 -12.39
CA GLY A 555 1.81 20.97 -12.30
C GLY A 555 0.82 21.35 -11.18
N PRO A 556 -0.19 22.19 -11.47
CA PRO A 556 -1.22 22.59 -10.49
C PRO A 556 -2.32 21.53 -10.30
N CYS A 557 -2.34 20.46 -11.10
CA CYS A 557 -3.42 19.49 -11.14
C CYS A 557 -3.10 18.27 -10.26
N VAL A 558 -4.08 17.83 -9.48
CA VAL A 558 -3.99 16.66 -8.62
C VAL A 558 -5.02 15.63 -9.07
N TYR A 559 -4.56 14.48 -9.51
CA TYR A 559 -5.39 13.33 -9.87
C TYR A 559 -5.31 12.31 -8.75
N ALA A 560 -6.44 11.72 -8.38
CA ALA A 560 -6.47 10.69 -7.36
C ALA A 560 -7.41 9.57 -7.77
N ALA A 561 -6.96 8.34 -7.62
CA ALA A 561 -7.75 7.16 -7.95
C ALA A 561 -7.58 6.07 -6.89
N SER A 562 -8.71 5.49 -6.51
CA SER A 562 -8.78 4.31 -5.67
C SER A 562 -9.36 3.16 -6.46
N ASP A 563 -8.84 1.98 -6.23
CA ASP A 563 -9.19 0.78 -6.98
C ASP A 563 -10.64 0.33 -6.72
N LEU A 564 -11.36 0.13 -7.80
CA LEU A 564 -12.73 -0.36 -7.76
C LEU A 564 -12.85 -1.82 -7.30
N ARG A 565 -11.76 -2.60 -7.36
CA ARG A 565 -11.72 -3.99 -6.86
C ARG A 565 -12.07 -4.09 -5.38
N LYS A 566 -11.77 -3.02 -4.62
CA LYS A 566 -12.18 -2.86 -3.21
C LYS A 566 -13.32 -1.86 -3.01
N ALA A 567 -14.02 -1.47 -4.08
CA ALA A 567 -15.04 -0.41 -4.05
C ALA A 567 -14.50 0.93 -3.52
N GLY A 568 -13.19 1.17 -3.67
CA GLY A 568 -12.53 2.39 -3.27
C GLY A 568 -12.94 3.59 -4.13
N LYS A 569 -12.87 4.78 -3.55
CA LYS A 569 -13.08 6.03 -4.26
C LYS A 569 -12.26 7.14 -3.60
N ALA A 570 -11.45 7.82 -4.39
CA ALA A 570 -10.65 8.95 -3.95
C ALA A 570 -11.51 10.19 -3.67
N SER A 571 -10.98 11.12 -2.90
CA SER A 571 -11.61 12.38 -2.53
C SER A 571 -10.56 13.50 -2.48
N GLY A 572 -10.93 14.70 -2.95
CA GLY A 572 -10.04 15.86 -2.97
C GLY A 572 -10.79 17.17 -3.12
N TYR A 573 -10.05 18.29 -3.27
CA TYR A 573 -10.60 19.63 -3.47
C TYR A 573 -9.62 20.55 -4.17
#